data_78347657d60f4ff849cb83c9b4743290
#
_entry.id   78347657d60f4ff849cb83c9b4743290
#
_cell.length_a   1.000
_cell.length_b   1.000
_cell.length_c   1.000
_cell.angle_alpha   90.00
_cell.angle_beta   90.00
_cell.angle_gamma   90.00
#
_symmetry.space_group_name_H-M   'P 1'
#
loop_
_entity.id
_entity.type
_entity.pdbx_description
1 polymer ?
#
loop_
_entity_poly.entity_id
_entity_poly.type
_entity_poly.pdbx_seq_one_letter_code
_entity_poly.pdbx_strand_id
1 'polypeptide(L)'
;MDIQESMIRSTIQGFSTSYLLYTACELGIFEALFDERKHVTLLAQELSLDEEMLFRFMRPLVALNYMEEENNYFKLLPLGEKLSGQANDSLKDFLLFTGRQAMPYWSKLCEAMKTKKIPYQLVEQQSYFQAQVQQNEKFEVFNNMMSKTSEGLQLEAYFAEKKDWYCIKKIIDVGGGSGEIIAKFLEFYRNAQGVVIDLQHVQQKAEEKLELYGINSRCTFQVGDFFQEIPKSGDLYILSRILHDWEDEAAITILSNIAQSMGRSSALTIIEKLLPEVIEGNASHLYMTDLNIWTMCGGKERTQSQFEALFHQSGLTIKALYPLKEDDYLIEVVKKDFEYQEGIL
;
A
#
# COMPACT_ATOMS: atom_id res chain seq x y z
N MET A 1 -5.16 38.75 -10.94
CA MET A 1 -4.44 37.49 -11.30
C MET A 1 -5.47 36.54 -11.86
N ASP A 2 -5.23 36.02 -13.05
CA ASP A 2 -6.15 35.05 -13.67
C ASP A 2 -6.25 33.80 -12.80
N ILE A 3 -7.45 33.22 -12.69
CA ILE A 3 -7.72 32.00 -11.90
C ILE A 3 -6.81 30.87 -12.36
N GLN A 4 -6.61 30.72 -13.67
CA GLN A 4 -5.74 29.70 -14.24
C GLN A 4 -4.27 29.89 -13.81
N GLU A 5 -3.78 31.13 -13.85
CA GLU A 5 -2.42 31.44 -13.39
C GLU A 5 -2.25 31.16 -11.90
N SER A 6 -3.25 31.48 -11.07
CA SER A 6 -3.25 31.18 -9.63
C SER A 6 -3.19 29.66 -9.37
N MET A 7 -3.96 28.86 -10.11
CA MET A 7 -3.94 27.40 -10.00
C MET A 7 -2.57 26.82 -10.38
N ILE A 8 -1.97 27.28 -11.48
CA ILE A 8 -0.64 26.82 -11.91
C ILE A 8 0.41 27.16 -10.84
N ARG A 9 0.40 28.39 -10.31
CA ARG A 9 1.33 28.80 -9.24
C ARG A 9 1.18 27.95 -7.98
N SER A 10 -0.06 27.69 -7.55
CA SER A 10 -0.36 26.84 -6.40
C SER A 10 0.17 25.42 -6.61
N THR A 11 -0.05 24.85 -7.81
CA THR A 11 0.47 23.53 -8.15
C THR A 11 2.00 23.48 -8.12
N ILE A 12 2.68 24.49 -8.70
CA ILE A 12 4.14 24.59 -8.67
C ILE A 12 4.66 24.71 -7.23
N GLN A 13 3.97 25.42 -6.36
CA GLN A 13 4.36 25.61 -4.96
C GLN A 13 3.97 24.43 -4.06
N GLY A 14 3.17 23.48 -4.54
CA GLY A 14 2.71 22.33 -3.78
C GLY A 14 3.85 21.51 -3.16
N PHE A 15 5.00 21.43 -3.83
CA PHE A 15 6.18 20.75 -3.29
C PHE A 15 6.63 21.34 -1.95
N SER A 16 6.56 22.68 -1.78
CA SER A 16 6.97 23.36 -0.54
C SER A 16 6.08 22.98 0.62
N THR A 17 4.76 22.84 0.38
CA THR A 17 3.81 22.37 1.39
C THR A 17 4.11 20.93 1.79
N SER A 18 4.39 20.06 0.82
CA SER A 18 4.74 18.66 1.10
C SER A 18 6.02 18.57 1.95
N TYR A 19 7.07 19.33 1.61
CA TYR A 19 8.29 19.37 2.42
C TYR A 19 8.07 19.99 3.80
N LEU A 20 7.22 20.99 3.93
CA LEU A 20 6.87 21.61 5.22
C LEU A 20 6.22 20.58 6.15
N LEU A 21 5.21 19.86 5.67
CA LEU A 21 4.50 18.85 6.45
C LEU A 21 5.41 17.67 6.82
N TYR A 22 6.18 17.18 5.84
CA TYR A 22 7.15 16.13 6.08
C TYR A 22 8.18 16.52 7.16
N THR A 23 8.75 17.73 7.04
CA THR A 23 9.73 18.22 8.02
C THR A 23 9.11 18.38 9.42
N ALA A 24 7.90 18.90 9.52
CA ALA A 24 7.19 19.01 10.79
C ALA A 24 6.97 17.64 11.45
N CYS A 25 6.64 16.63 10.64
CA CYS A 25 6.46 15.26 11.07
C CYS A 25 7.79 14.62 11.54
N GLU A 26 8.87 14.80 10.76
CA GLU A 26 10.21 14.30 11.12
C GLU A 26 10.76 14.94 12.40
N LEU A 27 10.48 16.21 12.61
CA LEU A 27 10.88 16.92 13.83
C LEU A 27 10.02 16.58 15.05
N GLY A 28 8.93 15.82 14.90
CA GLY A 28 8.04 15.43 15.99
C GLY A 28 7.13 16.56 16.48
N ILE A 29 6.93 17.63 15.69
CA ILE A 29 6.12 18.79 16.09
C ILE A 29 4.67 18.38 16.34
N PHE A 30 4.09 17.52 15.50
CA PHE A 30 2.72 17.05 15.64
C PHE A 30 2.54 16.15 16.88
N GLU A 31 3.51 15.34 17.21
CA GLU A 31 3.51 14.52 18.43
C GLU A 31 3.60 15.39 19.69
N ALA A 32 4.50 16.36 19.68
CA ALA A 32 4.73 17.23 20.82
C ALA A 32 3.53 18.13 21.15
N LEU A 33 2.67 18.43 20.17
CA LEU A 33 1.47 19.26 20.32
C LEU A 33 0.17 18.45 20.37
N PHE A 34 0.22 17.12 20.30
CA PHE A 34 -1.00 16.29 20.35
C PHE A 34 -1.64 16.40 21.72
N ASP A 35 -2.93 16.77 21.76
CA ASP A 35 -3.71 17.04 22.97
C ASP A 35 -3.13 18.13 23.93
N GLU A 36 -2.06 18.83 23.53
CA GLU A 36 -1.42 19.83 24.35
C GLU A 36 -1.25 21.19 23.63
N ARG A 37 -1.38 22.27 24.39
CA ARG A 37 -1.02 23.61 23.96
C ARG A 37 0.33 23.98 24.58
N LYS A 38 1.35 24.29 23.76
CA LYS A 38 2.70 24.61 24.26
C LYS A 38 3.18 25.98 23.80
N HIS A 39 3.88 26.68 24.68
CA HIS A 39 4.61 27.88 24.29
C HIS A 39 5.82 27.50 23.43
N VAL A 40 6.14 28.33 22.42
CA VAL A 40 7.21 28.03 21.45
C VAL A 40 8.56 27.75 22.12
N THR A 41 8.89 28.47 23.19
CA THR A 41 10.13 28.24 24.00
C THR A 41 10.21 26.83 24.55
N LEU A 42 9.10 26.33 25.14
CA LEU A 42 9.05 24.98 25.68
C LEU A 42 9.12 23.94 24.59
N LEU A 43 8.41 24.17 23.49
CA LEU A 43 8.42 23.28 22.34
C LEU A 43 9.83 23.21 21.69
N ALA A 44 10.52 24.35 21.56
CA ALA A 44 11.88 24.40 21.07
C ALA A 44 12.88 23.65 21.96
N GLN A 45 12.74 23.77 23.27
CA GLN A 45 13.55 23.00 24.24
C GLN A 45 13.29 21.50 24.16
N GLU A 46 12.04 21.08 24.10
CA GLU A 46 11.63 19.68 24.00
C GLU A 46 12.17 19.02 22.73
N LEU A 47 12.06 19.72 21.59
CA LEU A 47 12.50 19.23 20.29
C LEU A 47 13.98 19.50 19.99
N SER A 48 14.70 20.17 20.90
CA SER A 48 16.11 20.59 20.72
C SER A 48 16.31 21.44 19.46
N LEU A 49 15.40 22.38 19.20
CA LEU A 49 15.40 23.29 18.07
C LEU A 49 15.66 24.75 18.50
N ASP A 50 16.13 25.57 17.55
CA ASP A 50 16.20 27.01 17.75
C ASP A 50 14.80 27.62 17.78
N GLU A 51 14.51 28.43 18.79
CA GLU A 51 13.18 29.00 19.03
C GLU A 51 12.71 29.91 17.90
N GLU A 52 13.58 30.79 17.40
CA GLU A 52 13.25 31.74 16.32
C GLU A 52 12.96 30.99 15.02
N MET A 53 13.79 30.01 14.69
CA MET A 53 13.61 29.17 13.50
C MET A 53 12.34 28.32 13.61
N LEU A 54 12.06 27.73 14.77
CA LEU A 54 10.84 26.96 15.00
C LEU A 54 9.59 27.83 14.84
N PHE A 55 9.57 29.01 15.47
CA PHE A 55 8.47 29.96 15.32
C PHE A 55 8.24 30.34 13.86
N ARG A 56 9.32 30.68 13.15
CA ARG A 56 9.27 30.99 11.70
C ARG A 56 8.74 29.81 10.88
N PHE A 57 9.18 28.59 11.21
CA PHE A 57 8.78 27.36 10.52
C PHE A 57 7.29 27.03 10.75
N MET A 58 6.77 27.27 11.96
CA MET A 58 5.36 26.97 12.24
C MET A 58 4.36 27.97 11.67
N ARG A 59 4.77 29.19 11.33
CA ARG A 59 3.86 30.23 10.76
C ARG A 59 3.07 29.75 9.53
N PRO A 60 3.67 29.13 8.51
CA PRO A 60 2.90 28.59 7.39
C PRO A 60 1.98 27.41 7.80
N LEU A 61 2.31 26.61 8.81
CA LEU A 61 1.41 25.56 9.32
C LEU A 61 0.14 26.16 9.96
N VAL A 62 0.28 27.31 10.66
CA VAL A 62 -0.87 28.09 11.16
C VAL A 62 -1.69 28.61 10.00
N ALA A 63 -1.05 29.25 9.00
CA ALA A 63 -1.74 29.81 7.84
C ALA A 63 -2.48 28.77 7.00
N LEU A 64 -2.04 27.50 7.04
CA LEU A 64 -2.64 26.34 6.36
C LEU A 64 -3.64 25.58 7.24
N ASN A 65 -3.98 26.09 8.42
CA ASN A 65 -4.94 25.48 9.37
C ASN A 65 -4.54 24.10 9.91
N TYR A 66 -3.26 23.79 10.01
CA TYR A 66 -2.78 22.60 10.73
C TYR A 66 -2.68 22.84 12.24
N MET A 67 -2.48 24.08 12.64
CA MET A 67 -2.42 24.51 14.03
C MET A 67 -2.94 25.94 14.19
N GLU A 68 -3.26 26.33 15.41
CA GLU A 68 -3.54 27.71 15.82
C GLU A 68 -2.40 28.26 16.70
N GLU A 69 -2.23 29.58 16.67
CA GLU A 69 -1.27 30.30 17.49
C GLU A 69 -1.98 31.44 18.24
N GLU A 70 -1.70 31.56 19.52
CA GLU A 70 -2.12 32.69 20.34
C GLU A 70 -1.07 32.99 21.40
N ASN A 71 -0.50 34.22 21.41
CA ASN A 71 0.52 34.66 22.36
C ASN A 71 1.74 33.72 22.46
N ASN A 72 2.24 33.26 21.30
CA ASN A 72 3.33 32.29 21.15
C ASN A 72 3.01 30.87 21.68
N TYR A 73 1.76 30.59 21.98
CA TYR A 73 1.28 29.24 22.28
C TYR A 73 0.68 28.60 21.03
N PHE A 74 1.09 27.39 20.74
CA PHE A 74 0.64 26.62 19.58
C PHE A 74 -0.19 25.42 20.05
N LYS A 75 -1.22 25.10 19.26
CA LYS A 75 -2.08 23.92 19.45
C LYS A 75 -2.46 23.36 18.09
N LEU A 76 -2.56 22.02 17.96
CA LEU A 76 -3.05 21.41 16.73
C LEU A 76 -4.53 21.71 16.49
N LEU A 77 -4.85 21.84 15.22
CA LEU A 77 -6.21 21.77 14.69
C LEU A 77 -6.46 20.36 14.13
N PRO A 78 -7.72 19.99 13.82
CA PRO A 78 -8.04 18.63 13.35
C PRO A 78 -7.22 18.12 12.16
N LEU A 79 -6.76 19.01 11.25
CA LEU A 79 -5.86 18.64 10.16
C LEU A 79 -4.46 18.26 10.68
N GLY A 80 -3.95 18.98 11.67
CA GLY A 80 -2.65 18.69 12.27
C GLY A 80 -2.67 17.43 13.12
N GLU A 81 -3.77 17.17 13.85
CA GLU A 81 -3.93 15.96 14.65
C GLU A 81 -3.78 14.69 13.79
N LYS A 82 -4.31 14.67 12.55
CA LYS A 82 -4.15 13.55 11.61
C LYS A 82 -2.71 13.26 11.20
N LEU A 83 -1.79 14.19 11.44
CA LEU A 83 -0.36 14.01 11.13
C LEU A 83 0.46 13.53 12.33
N SER A 84 -0.15 13.37 13.50
CA SER A 84 0.45 12.69 14.66
C SER A 84 0.18 11.19 14.61
N GLY A 85 1.18 10.38 14.98
CA GLY A 85 1.04 8.94 15.14
C GLY A 85 0.08 8.51 16.25
N GLN A 86 -0.34 9.46 17.12
CA GLN A 86 -1.29 9.21 18.21
C GLN A 86 -2.76 9.25 17.75
N ALA A 87 -3.04 9.79 16.56
CA ALA A 87 -4.38 9.79 16.00
C ALA A 87 -4.78 8.40 15.47
N ASN A 88 -6.03 8.01 15.67
CA ASN A 88 -6.54 6.72 15.19
C ASN A 88 -6.56 6.62 13.65
N ASP A 89 -6.79 7.74 12.95
CA ASP A 89 -6.80 7.86 11.49
C ASP A 89 -5.55 8.60 10.98
N SER A 90 -4.41 8.34 11.60
CA SER A 90 -3.14 9.00 11.32
C SER A 90 -2.64 8.77 9.90
N LEU A 91 -2.27 9.85 9.24
CA LEU A 91 -1.58 9.88 7.95
C LEU A 91 -0.05 10.01 8.09
N LYS A 92 0.49 9.90 9.30
CA LYS A 92 1.93 10.06 9.58
C LYS A 92 2.79 9.13 8.72
N ASP A 93 2.47 7.83 8.69
CA ASP A 93 3.26 6.86 7.95
C ASP A 93 3.25 7.16 6.45
N PHE A 94 2.08 7.57 5.89
CA PHE A 94 1.98 7.99 4.50
C PHE A 94 2.84 9.23 4.21
N LEU A 95 2.86 10.21 5.12
CA LEU A 95 3.66 11.43 4.97
C LEU A 95 5.16 11.13 5.08
N LEU A 96 5.57 10.30 6.04
CA LEU A 96 6.97 9.88 6.21
C LEU A 96 7.44 9.03 5.02
N PHE A 97 6.63 8.11 4.52
CA PHE A 97 6.91 7.37 3.29
C PHE A 97 7.12 8.33 2.12
N THR A 98 6.20 9.28 1.94
CA THR A 98 6.29 10.27 0.86
C THR A 98 7.61 11.05 0.93
N GLY A 99 7.97 11.57 2.10
CA GLY A 99 9.18 12.38 2.28
C GLY A 99 10.47 11.57 2.18
N ARG A 100 10.52 10.42 2.86
CA ARG A 100 11.74 9.60 2.96
C ARG A 100 12.01 8.76 1.71
N GLN A 101 10.95 8.30 1.04
CA GLN A 101 11.06 7.35 -0.06
C GLN A 101 10.59 7.92 -1.40
N ALA A 102 9.39 8.50 -1.52
CA ALA A 102 8.90 8.95 -2.81
C ALA A 102 9.63 10.21 -3.34
N MET A 103 9.68 11.29 -2.56
CA MET A 103 10.25 12.58 -3.01
C MET A 103 11.67 12.50 -3.59
N PRO A 104 12.63 11.76 -3.00
CA PRO A 104 13.98 11.65 -3.56
C PRO A 104 13.98 11.10 -4.98
N TYR A 105 13.13 10.10 -5.26
CA TYR A 105 13.09 9.43 -6.57
C TYR A 105 12.32 10.26 -7.59
N TRP A 106 11.24 10.93 -7.20
CA TRP A 106 10.52 11.88 -8.06
C TRP A 106 11.41 13.00 -8.58
N SER A 107 12.42 13.42 -7.83
CA SER A 107 13.42 14.40 -8.30
C SER A 107 14.21 13.93 -9.52
N LYS A 108 14.23 12.61 -9.80
CA LYS A 108 14.95 11.98 -10.91
C LYS A 108 14.09 11.72 -12.15
N LEU A 109 12.81 12.09 -12.16
CA LEU A 109 11.89 11.83 -13.28
C LEU A 109 12.46 12.31 -14.63
N CYS A 110 13.01 13.52 -14.70
CA CYS A 110 13.54 14.06 -15.94
C CYS A 110 14.70 13.21 -16.51
N GLU A 111 15.58 12.71 -15.65
CA GLU A 111 16.68 11.83 -16.02
C GLU A 111 16.16 10.45 -16.42
N ALA A 112 15.24 9.91 -15.64
CA ALA A 112 14.61 8.62 -15.87
C ALA A 112 13.87 8.55 -17.21
N MET A 113 13.08 9.57 -17.54
CA MET A 113 12.37 9.65 -18.82
C MET A 113 13.32 9.65 -20.04
N LYS A 114 14.52 10.21 -19.90
CA LYS A 114 15.52 10.25 -20.97
C LYS A 114 16.29 8.93 -21.10
N THR A 115 16.54 8.27 -19.96
CA THR A 115 17.41 7.09 -19.90
C THR A 115 16.68 5.78 -19.83
N LYS A 116 15.35 5.80 -19.64
CA LYS A 116 14.49 4.64 -19.37
C LYS A 116 14.90 3.82 -18.14
N LYS A 117 15.63 4.44 -17.22
CA LYS A 117 16.01 3.82 -15.94
C LYS A 117 14.98 4.14 -14.87
N ILE A 118 14.80 3.24 -13.93
CA ILE A 118 13.91 3.43 -12.78
C ILE A 118 14.52 4.50 -11.88
N PRO A 119 13.78 5.57 -11.49
CA PRO A 119 14.29 6.64 -10.63
C PRO A 119 14.95 6.14 -9.34
N TYR A 120 14.36 5.16 -8.67
CA TYR A 120 14.94 4.51 -7.50
C TYR A 120 16.36 4.01 -7.77
N GLN A 121 16.58 3.30 -8.88
CA GLN A 121 17.90 2.76 -9.24
C GLN A 121 18.91 3.85 -9.59
N LEU A 122 18.46 5.02 -10.05
CA LEU A 122 19.35 6.16 -10.30
C LEU A 122 19.90 6.76 -8.99
N VAL A 123 19.16 6.64 -7.89
CA VAL A 123 19.57 7.14 -6.56
C VAL A 123 20.30 6.07 -5.77
N GLU A 124 19.71 4.89 -5.63
CA GLU A 124 20.17 3.84 -4.70
C GLU A 124 21.13 2.82 -5.33
N GLN A 125 21.29 2.86 -6.66
CA GLN A 125 22.18 1.96 -7.45
C GLN A 125 21.88 0.45 -7.26
N GLN A 126 20.68 0.11 -6.81
CA GLN A 126 20.16 -1.26 -6.64
C GLN A 126 18.66 -1.28 -6.87
N SER A 127 18.05 -2.46 -7.00
CA SER A 127 16.58 -2.55 -7.11
C SER A 127 15.90 -2.30 -5.76
N TYR A 128 14.62 -1.85 -5.80
CA TYR A 128 13.80 -1.61 -4.62
C TYR A 128 13.70 -2.85 -3.72
N PHE A 129 13.43 -4.01 -4.30
CA PHE A 129 13.29 -5.26 -3.55
C PHE A 129 14.61 -5.77 -2.95
N GLN A 130 15.74 -5.59 -3.66
CA GLN A 130 17.05 -5.90 -3.08
C GLN A 130 17.35 -5.04 -1.86
N ALA A 131 17.04 -3.75 -1.92
CA ALA A 131 17.21 -2.85 -0.79
C ALA A 131 16.28 -3.21 0.39
N GLN A 132 15.05 -3.60 0.11
CA GLN A 132 14.07 -4.01 1.12
C GLN A 132 14.58 -5.20 1.96
N VAL A 133 15.19 -6.19 1.32
CA VAL A 133 15.78 -7.35 2.01
C VAL A 133 16.94 -6.94 2.92
N GLN A 134 17.70 -5.91 2.54
CA GLN A 134 18.93 -5.52 3.24
C GLN A 134 18.73 -4.47 4.35
N GLN A 135 17.66 -3.68 4.31
CA GLN A 135 17.48 -2.49 5.15
C GLN A 135 16.09 -2.48 5.82
N ASN A 136 15.89 -3.33 6.82
CA ASN A 136 14.60 -3.46 7.51
C ASN A 136 14.05 -2.14 8.07
N GLU A 137 14.89 -1.30 8.70
CA GLU A 137 14.44 -0.04 9.32
C GLU A 137 13.95 1.00 8.29
N LYS A 138 14.60 1.09 7.13
CA LYS A 138 14.19 2.04 6.07
C LYS A 138 12.79 1.72 5.55
N PHE A 139 12.39 0.46 5.55
CA PHE A 139 11.10 -0.01 5.02
C PHE A 139 10.02 -0.17 6.09
N GLU A 140 10.31 0.06 7.37
CA GLU A 140 9.34 -0.06 8.44
C GLU A 140 8.12 0.85 8.21
N VAL A 141 8.36 2.11 7.83
CA VAL A 141 7.32 3.09 7.52
C VAL A 141 6.43 2.62 6.36
N PHE A 142 7.04 2.09 5.30
CA PHE A 142 6.30 1.51 4.17
C PHE A 142 5.45 0.33 4.61
N ASN A 143 6.02 -0.60 5.37
CA ASN A 143 5.32 -1.77 5.87
C ASN A 143 4.15 -1.38 6.80
N ASN A 144 4.31 -0.36 7.64
CA ASN A 144 3.24 0.15 8.51
C ASN A 144 2.12 0.81 7.70
N MET A 145 2.47 1.60 6.69
CA MET A 145 1.51 2.20 5.77
C MET A 145 0.71 1.12 5.02
N MET A 146 1.39 0.10 4.48
CA MET A 146 0.75 -1.01 3.77
C MET A 146 -0.16 -1.85 4.69
N SER A 147 0.28 -2.12 5.92
CA SER A 147 -0.51 -2.80 6.94
C SER A 147 -1.81 -2.04 7.22
N LYS A 148 -1.74 -0.74 7.51
CA LYS A 148 -2.94 0.11 7.74
C LYS A 148 -3.86 0.15 6.53
N THR A 149 -3.30 0.25 5.32
CA THR A 149 -4.09 0.25 4.09
C THR A 149 -4.82 -1.09 3.91
N SER A 150 -4.15 -2.21 4.18
CA SER A 150 -4.73 -3.56 4.12
C SER A 150 -5.79 -3.78 5.21
N GLU A 151 -5.56 -3.29 6.43
CA GLU A 151 -6.54 -3.30 7.52
C GLU A 151 -7.79 -2.47 7.15
N GLY A 152 -7.63 -1.37 6.41
CA GLY A 152 -8.72 -0.49 5.95
C GLY A 152 -9.56 -1.05 4.80
N LEU A 153 -9.13 -2.12 4.13
CA LEU A 153 -9.89 -2.72 3.03
C LEU A 153 -11.23 -3.30 3.52
N GLN A 154 -12.29 -2.89 2.84
CA GLN A 154 -13.65 -3.33 3.13
C GLN A 154 -14.03 -4.47 2.18
N LEU A 155 -14.03 -5.70 2.69
CA LEU A 155 -14.33 -6.92 1.94
C LEU A 155 -15.74 -7.47 2.22
N GLU A 156 -16.55 -6.77 3.02
CA GLU A 156 -17.88 -7.25 3.46
C GLU A 156 -18.83 -7.46 2.29
N ALA A 157 -18.79 -6.57 1.29
CA ALA A 157 -19.63 -6.71 0.09
C ALA A 157 -19.25 -7.97 -0.71
N TYR A 158 -17.96 -8.22 -0.88
CA TYR A 158 -17.46 -9.44 -1.51
C TYR A 158 -17.89 -10.69 -0.75
N PHE A 159 -17.68 -10.71 0.57
CA PHE A 159 -18.05 -11.87 1.39
C PHE A 159 -19.57 -12.11 1.42
N ALA A 160 -20.39 -11.05 1.36
CA ALA A 160 -21.84 -11.19 1.34
C ALA A 160 -22.36 -11.96 0.12
N GLU A 161 -21.66 -11.87 -1.02
CA GLU A 161 -21.98 -12.61 -2.24
C GLU A 161 -21.45 -14.04 -2.25
N LYS A 162 -20.54 -14.40 -1.32
CA LYS A 162 -19.85 -15.69 -1.28
C LYS A 162 -20.45 -16.70 -0.30
N LYS A 163 -21.74 -16.59 0.02
CA LYS A 163 -22.41 -17.47 0.99
C LYS A 163 -22.31 -18.96 0.66
N ASP A 164 -22.09 -19.31 -0.61
CA ASP A 164 -22.04 -20.71 -1.07
C ASP A 164 -20.62 -21.31 -1.10
N TRP A 165 -19.60 -20.56 -0.68
CA TRP A 165 -18.20 -21.03 -0.68
C TRP A 165 -17.78 -21.72 0.65
N TYR A 166 -18.68 -22.45 1.27
CA TYR A 166 -18.42 -23.21 2.49
C TYR A 166 -17.34 -24.31 2.35
N CYS A 167 -16.88 -24.55 1.11
CA CYS A 167 -15.91 -25.63 0.81
C CYS A 167 -14.44 -25.17 0.90
N ILE A 168 -14.15 -23.89 1.13
CA ILE A 168 -12.77 -23.40 1.27
C ILE A 168 -12.17 -23.95 2.56
N LYS A 169 -11.14 -24.79 2.42
CA LYS A 169 -10.41 -25.40 3.53
C LYS A 169 -8.98 -24.90 3.64
N LYS A 170 -8.38 -24.46 2.54
CA LYS A 170 -7.00 -23.99 2.50
C LYS A 170 -6.86 -22.71 1.68
N ILE A 171 -6.37 -21.66 2.32
CA ILE A 171 -6.11 -20.35 1.73
C ILE A 171 -4.61 -20.12 1.69
N ILE A 172 -4.10 -19.66 0.55
CA ILE A 172 -2.68 -19.34 0.36
C ILE A 172 -2.57 -17.89 -0.07
N ASP A 173 -1.93 -17.08 0.77
CA ASP A 173 -1.67 -15.66 0.53
C ASP A 173 -0.25 -15.49 0.00
N VAL A 174 -0.13 -15.16 -1.28
CA VAL A 174 1.13 -15.12 -2.02
C VAL A 174 1.69 -13.70 -2.00
N GLY A 175 2.84 -13.51 -1.38
CA GLY A 175 3.35 -12.17 -1.06
C GLY A 175 2.50 -11.50 0.02
N GLY A 176 1.98 -12.27 0.98
CA GLY A 176 0.97 -11.81 1.93
C GLY A 176 1.49 -10.89 3.04
N GLY A 177 2.79 -10.51 3.01
CA GLY A 177 3.35 -9.59 3.99
C GLY A 177 3.14 -10.05 5.42
N SER A 178 2.61 -9.16 6.24
CA SER A 178 2.32 -9.46 7.66
C SER A 178 1.00 -10.22 7.89
N GLY A 179 0.24 -10.58 6.83
CA GLY A 179 -0.94 -11.44 6.92
C GLY A 179 -2.25 -10.73 7.22
N GLU A 180 -2.35 -9.41 7.02
CA GLU A 180 -3.59 -8.64 7.25
C GLU A 180 -4.74 -9.12 6.36
N ILE A 181 -4.46 -9.39 5.09
CA ILE A 181 -5.48 -9.80 4.13
C ILE A 181 -5.97 -11.22 4.43
N ILE A 182 -5.06 -12.17 4.60
CA ILE A 182 -5.46 -13.54 4.92
C ILE A 182 -6.23 -13.62 6.25
N ALA A 183 -5.94 -12.73 7.22
CA ALA A 183 -6.68 -12.67 8.47
C ALA A 183 -8.17 -12.37 8.24
N LYS A 184 -8.51 -11.40 7.37
CA LYS A 184 -9.90 -11.08 7.00
C LYS A 184 -10.58 -12.28 6.31
N PHE A 185 -9.87 -12.95 5.42
CA PHE A 185 -10.40 -14.15 4.77
C PHE A 185 -10.61 -15.30 5.76
N LEU A 186 -9.71 -15.52 6.70
CA LEU A 186 -9.84 -16.54 7.73
C LEU A 186 -10.92 -16.21 8.77
N GLU A 187 -11.19 -14.95 9.03
CA GLU A 187 -12.32 -14.54 9.87
C GLU A 187 -13.65 -14.93 9.22
N PHE A 188 -13.78 -14.78 7.91
CA PHE A 188 -14.95 -15.21 7.16
C PHE A 188 -15.01 -16.72 6.99
N TYR A 189 -13.94 -17.36 6.52
CA TYR A 189 -13.83 -18.82 6.33
C TYR A 189 -13.31 -19.49 7.59
N ARG A 190 -14.13 -19.59 8.62
CA ARG A 190 -13.74 -20.00 9.98
C ARG A 190 -13.13 -21.41 10.07
N ASN A 191 -13.47 -22.32 9.13
CA ASN A 191 -12.95 -23.69 9.07
C ASN A 191 -11.72 -23.83 8.17
N ALA A 192 -11.27 -22.76 7.53
CA ALA A 192 -10.11 -22.79 6.67
C ALA A 192 -8.79 -22.66 7.45
N GLN A 193 -7.76 -23.28 6.90
CA GLN A 193 -6.35 -23.06 7.28
C GLN A 193 -5.71 -22.10 6.30
N GLY A 194 -4.77 -21.30 6.78
CA GLY A 194 -4.06 -20.30 6.01
C GLY A 194 -2.56 -20.60 5.91
N VAL A 195 -1.96 -20.17 4.80
CA VAL A 195 -0.51 -20.11 4.63
C VAL A 195 -0.19 -18.74 4.02
N VAL A 196 0.61 -17.94 4.72
CA VAL A 196 1.23 -16.74 4.18
C VAL A 196 2.57 -17.12 3.58
N ILE A 197 2.82 -16.76 2.32
CA ILE A 197 4.12 -16.98 1.68
C ILE A 197 4.74 -15.63 1.40
N ASP A 198 5.94 -15.43 1.93
CA ASP A 198 6.71 -14.21 1.65
C ASP A 198 8.21 -14.47 1.92
N LEU A 199 9.05 -13.46 1.69
CA LEU A 199 10.48 -13.55 1.90
C LEU A 199 10.83 -13.64 3.39
N GLN A 200 11.98 -14.25 3.69
CA GLN A 200 12.45 -14.52 5.06
C GLN A 200 12.43 -13.31 6.00
N HIS A 201 12.71 -12.11 5.51
CA HIS A 201 12.79 -10.90 6.34
C HIS A 201 11.43 -10.44 6.88
N VAL A 202 10.33 -10.91 6.31
CA VAL A 202 8.95 -10.58 6.74
C VAL A 202 8.45 -11.51 7.85
N GLN A 203 9.06 -12.69 8.00
CA GLN A 203 8.57 -13.78 8.83
C GLN A 203 8.24 -13.37 10.27
N GLN A 204 9.18 -12.74 10.96
CA GLN A 204 8.99 -12.38 12.37
C GLN A 204 7.75 -11.50 12.55
N LYS A 205 7.62 -10.45 11.72
CA LYS A 205 6.48 -9.53 11.79
C LYS A 205 5.17 -10.22 11.45
N ALA A 206 5.19 -11.13 10.47
CA ALA A 206 4.02 -11.91 10.12
C ALA A 206 3.56 -12.81 11.28
N GLU A 207 4.47 -13.54 11.92
CA GLU A 207 4.16 -14.40 13.06
C GLU A 207 3.58 -13.61 14.25
N GLU A 208 4.16 -12.44 14.58
CA GLU A 208 3.64 -11.51 15.59
C GLU A 208 2.21 -11.02 15.27
N LYS A 209 1.95 -10.68 14.00
CA LYS A 209 0.61 -10.23 13.56
C LYS A 209 -0.41 -11.36 13.54
N LEU A 210 -0.04 -12.57 13.09
CA LEU A 210 -0.92 -13.74 13.11
C LEU A 210 -1.34 -14.10 14.55
N GLU A 211 -0.44 -13.92 15.53
CA GLU A 211 -0.75 -14.08 16.95
C GLU A 211 -1.70 -12.98 17.44
N LEU A 212 -1.42 -11.71 17.09
CA LEU A 212 -2.27 -10.57 17.44
C LEU A 212 -3.71 -10.74 16.91
N TYR A 213 -3.87 -11.27 15.70
CA TYR A 213 -5.19 -11.57 15.11
C TYR A 213 -5.82 -12.86 15.68
N GLY A 214 -5.12 -13.60 16.52
CA GLY A 214 -5.61 -14.86 17.12
C GLY A 214 -5.81 -15.99 16.12
N ILE A 215 -5.09 -15.99 15.01
CA ILE A 215 -5.20 -16.99 13.92
C ILE A 215 -3.97 -17.89 13.79
N ASN A 216 -2.95 -17.74 14.64
CA ASN A 216 -1.71 -18.51 14.64
C ASN A 216 -1.91 -20.02 14.79
N SER A 217 -3.04 -20.47 15.37
CA SER A 217 -3.38 -21.90 15.46
C SER A 217 -3.83 -22.53 14.13
N ARG A 218 -4.19 -21.72 13.13
CA ARG A 218 -4.70 -22.16 11.83
C ARG A 218 -4.14 -21.43 10.63
N CYS A 219 -3.18 -20.51 10.85
CA CYS A 219 -2.43 -19.82 9.80
C CYS A 219 -0.94 -19.90 10.11
N THR A 220 -0.14 -20.28 9.13
CA THR A 220 1.31 -20.39 9.24
C THR A 220 2.00 -19.50 8.23
N PHE A 221 3.19 -19.01 8.58
CA PHE A 221 4.09 -18.36 7.64
C PHE A 221 5.02 -19.41 7.00
N GLN A 222 5.21 -19.31 5.69
CA GLN A 222 6.15 -20.11 4.93
C GLN A 222 7.07 -19.20 4.13
N VAL A 223 8.36 -19.32 4.35
CA VAL A 223 9.35 -18.61 3.52
C VAL A 223 9.29 -19.14 2.10
N GLY A 224 9.15 -18.26 1.12
CA GLY A 224 9.07 -18.64 -0.28
C GLY A 224 9.28 -17.45 -1.22
N ASP A 225 9.54 -17.78 -2.47
CA ASP A 225 9.68 -16.86 -3.58
C ASP A 225 8.63 -17.22 -4.64
N PHE A 226 7.68 -16.33 -4.88
CA PHE A 226 6.60 -16.57 -5.84
C PHE A 226 7.07 -16.67 -7.31
N PHE A 227 8.32 -16.29 -7.58
CA PHE A 227 8.96 -16.56 -8.88
C PHE A 227 9.42 -18.00 -9.05
N GLN A 228 9.45 -18.79 -7.99
CA GLN A 228 9.91 -20.19 -8.02
C GLN A 228 8.75 -21.14 -7.81
N GLU A 229 8.45 -21.51 -6.57
CA GLU A 229 7.44 -22.51 -6.28
C GLU A 229 6.42 -21.98 -5.26
N ILE A 230 5.13 -22.17 -5.60
CA ILE A 230 4.00 -21.83 -4.75
C ILE A 230 3.37 -23.12 -4.23
N PRO A 231 2.99 -23.21 -2.94
CA PRO A 231 2.35 -24.39 -2.38
C PRO A 231 1.10 -24.79 -3.16
N LYS A 232 0.98 -26.09 -3.40
CA LYS A 232 -0.15 -26.70 -4.10
C LYS A 232 -1.34 -26.95 -3.17
N SER A 233 -2.48 -27.25 -3.78
CA SER A 233 -3.70 -27.68 -3.08
C SER A 233 -4.33 -26.60 -2.22
N GLY A 234 -4.16 -25.30 -2.58
CA GLY A 234 -5.00 -24.20 -2.09
C GLY A 234 -6.36 -24.24 -2.79
N ASP A 235 -7.43 -24.08 -2.03
CA ASP A 235 -8.77 -23.86 -2.60
C ASP A 235 -8.91 -22.42 -3.05
N LEU A 236 -8.27 -21.49 -2.32
CA LEU A 236 -8.22 -20.08 -2.61
C LEU A 236 -6.77 -19.58 -2.52
N TYR A 237 -6.33 -18.86 -3.55
CA TYR A 237 -5.08 -18.11 -3.56
C TYR A 237 -5.40 -16.61 -3.49
N ILE A 238 -4.55 -15.86 -2.83
CA ILE A 238 -4.68 -14.40 -2.72
C ILE A 238 -3.40 -13.74 -3.25
N LEU A 239 -3.57 -12.69 -4.02
CA LEU A 239 -2.54 -11.73 -4.41
C LEU A 239 -3.06 -10.33 -4.10
N SER A 240 -2.43 -9.61 -3.19
CA SER A 240 -2.84 -8.25 -2.84
C SER A 240 -1.70 -7.28 -3.06
N ARG A 241 -1.85 -6.36 -4.00
CA ARG A 241 -0.84 -5.33 -4.32
C ARG A 241 0.54 -5.94 -4.61
N ILE A 242 0.54 -6.94 -5.49
CA ILE A 242 1.76 -7.63 -5.93
C ILE A 242 2.02 -7.38 -7.42
N LEU A 243 1.00 -7.55 -8.28
CA LEU A 243 1.20 -7.51 -9.73
C LEU A 243 1.58 -6.13 -10.23
N HIS A 244 1.14 -5.08 -9.56
CA HIS A 244 1.50 -3.70 -9.91
C HIS A 244 2.98 -3.37 -9.68
N ASP A 245 3.69 -4.12 -8.87
CA ASP A 245 5.12 -3.93 -8.64
C ASP A 245 6.00 -4.43 -9.79
N TRP A 246 5.42 -5.14 -10.75
CA TRP A 246 6.14 -5.90 -11.75
C TRP A 246 5.73 -5.55 -13.19
N GLU A 247 6.70 -5.59 -14.11
CA GLU A 247 6.47 -5.57 -15.55
C GLU A 247 5.70 -6.82 -16.00
N ASP A 248 5.11 -6.78 -17.21
CA ASP A 248 4.19 -7.82 -17.68
C ASP A 248 4.81 -9.22 -17.71
N GLU A 249 6.07 -9.36 -18.12
CA GLU A 249 6.76 -10.66 -18.17
C GLU A 249 6.90 -11.30 -16.79
N ALA A 250 7.26 -10.50 -15.78
CA ALA A 250 7.37 -10.93 -14.40
C ALA A 250 5.98 -11.25 -13.81
N ALA A 251 4.99 -10.41 -14.06
CA ALA A 251 3.61 -10.63 -13.63
C ALA A 251 3.02 -11.92 -14.22
N ILE A 252 3.28 -12.21 -15.50
CA ILE A 252 2.90 -13.47 -16.16
C ILE A 252 3.59 -14.67 -15.49
N THR A 253 4.86 -14.53 -15.11
CA THR A 253 5.59 -15.60 -14.42
C THR A 253 4.92 -15.93 -13.06
N ILE A 254 4.61 -14.90 -12.25
CA ILE A 254 3.90 -15.06 -10.96
C ILE A 254 2.55 -15.76 -11.18
N LEU A 255 1.74 -15.25 -12.10
CA LEU A 255 0.42 -15.80 -12.40
C LEU A 255 0.50 -17.25 -12.93
N SER A 256 1.50 -17.56 -13.74
CA SER A 256 1.72 -18.91 -14.25
C SER A 256 2.09 -19.89 -13.14
N ASN A 257 2.93 -19.48 -12.19
CA ASN A 257 3.31 -20.30 -11.03
C ASN A 257 2.08 -20.58 -10.14
N ILE A 258 1.24 -19.55 -9.91
CA ILE A 258 -0.03 -19.73 -9.18
C ILE A 258 -0.95 -20.68 -9.95
N ALA A 259 -1.14 -20.45 -11.25
CA ALA A 259 -2.01 -21.28 -12.09
C ALA A 259 -1.57 -22.77 -12.09
N GLN A 260 -0.26 -23.05 -12.09
CA GLN A 260 0.26 -24.42 -11.97
C GLN A 260 -0.02 -25.05 -10.60
N SER A 261 -0.10 -24.25 -9.56
CA SER A 261 -0.36 -24.70 -8.19
C SER A 261 -1.86 -24.86 -7.89
N MET A 262 -2.73 -24.18 -8.63
CA MET A 262 -4.19 -24.25 -8.51
C MET A 262 -4.72 -25.59 -9.01
N GLY A 263 -5.69 -26.16 -8.28
CA GLY A 263 -6.57 -27.21 -8.77
C GLY A 263 -7.60 -26.66 -9.77
N ARG A 264 -8.39 -27.53 -10.42
CA ARG A 264 -9.44 -27.09 -11.36
C ARG A 264 -10.58 -26.31 -10.68
N SER A 265 -10.83 -26.57 -9.40
CA SER A 265 -11.84 -25.89 -8.59
C SER A 265 -11.27 -24.80 -7.69
N SER A 266 -9.98 -24.51 -7.79
CA SER A 266 -9.36 -23.42 -7.05
C SER A 266 -9.70 -22.06 -7.67
N ALA A 267 -9.79 -21.04 -6.83
CA ALA A 267 -9.88 -19.64 -7.27
C ALA A 267 -8.64 -18.85 -6.86
N LEU A 268 -8.40 -17.76 -7.58
CA LEU A 268 -7.42 -16.74 -7.25
C LEU A 268 -8.16 -15.43 -7.05
N THR A 269 -7.94 -14.79 -5.93
CA THR A 269 -8.43 -13.45 -5.62
C THR A 269 -7.27 -12.47 -5.70
N ILE A 270 -7.41 -11.46 -6.54
CA ILE A 270 -6.41 -10.41 -6.73
C ILE A 270 -7.01 -9.09 -6.23
N ILE A 271 -6.27 -8.35 -5.42
CA ILE A 271 -6.66 -7.02 -4.93
C ILE A 271 -5.67 -6.02 -5.51
N GLU A 272 -6.14 -5.18 -6.43
CA GLU A 272 -5.33 -4.18 -7.15
C GLU A 272 -6.18 -2.95 -7.49
N LYS A 273 -5.52 -1.84 -7.80
CA LYS A 273 -6.18 -0.70 -8.43
C LYS A 273 -6.41 -0.98 -9.91
N LEU A 274 -7.52 -0.47 -10.44
CA LEU A 274 -7.77 -0.51 -11.89
C LEU A 274 -7.72 0.90 -12.46
N LEU A 275 -6.89 1.07 -13.49
CA LEU A 275 -6.93 2.28 -14.30
C LEU A 275 -8.16 2.27 -15.22
N PRO A 276 -8.77 3.42 -15.49
CA PRO A 276 -9.78 3.54 -16.54
C PRO A 276 -9.22 3.14 -17.90
N GLU A 277 -10.04 2.51 -18.77
CA GLU A 277 -9.64 2.15 -20.14
C GLU A 277 -9.33 3.36 -21.02
N VAL A 278 -9.92 4.51 -20.68
CA VAL A 278 -9.70 5.79 -21.34
C VAL A 278 -9.23 6.80 -20.31
N ILE A 279 -8.31 7.68 -20.70
CA ILE A 279 -7.81 8.72 -19.78
C ILE A 279 -8.95 9.63 -19.34
N GLU A 280 -9.22 9.68 -18.04
CA GLU A 280 -10.26 10.48 -17.41
C GLU A 280 -9.65 11.57 -16.51
N GLY A 281 -10.15 12.80 -16.61
CA GLY A 281 -9.60 13.94 -15.85
C GLY A 281 -9.80 13.84 -14.33
N ASN A 282 -10.83 13.12 -13.88
CA ASN A 282 -11.11 12.88 -12.46
C ASN A 282 -10.27 11.74 -11.86
N ALA A 283 -9.57 10.95 -12.68
CA ALA A 283 -8.72 9.83 -12.25
C ALA A 283 -7.23 10.21 -12.10
N SER A 284 -6.91 11.50 -12.00
CA SER A 284 -5.52 11.97 -11.92
C SER A 284 -4.72 11.33 -10.78
N HIS A 285 -5.34 11.04 -9.64
CA HIS A 285 -4.70 10.38 -8.51
C HIS A 285 -4.25 8.96 -8.84
N LEU A 286 -5.00 8.21 -9.66
CA LEU A 286 -4.60 6.87 -10.12
C LEU A 286 -3.36 6.92 -11.02
N TYR A 287 -3.32 7.88 -11.95
CA TYR A 287 -2.15 8.06 -12.81
C TYR A 287 -0.91 8.53 -12.06
N MET A 288 -1.10 9.31 -10.98
CA MET A 288 -0.01 9.70 -10.08
C MET A 288 0.48 8.51 -9.26
N THR A 289 -0.42 7.62 -8.84
CA THR A 289 -0.07 6.36 -8.17
C THR A 289 0.72 5.45 -9.11
N ASP A 290 0.27 5.28 -10.35
CA ASP A 290 0.97 4.53 -11.39
C ASP A 290 2.41 5.04 -11.60
N LEU A 291 2.59 6.34 -11.77
CA LEU A 291 3.93 6.94 -11.85
C LEU A 291 4.75 6.71 -10.59
N ASN A 292 4.13 6.75 -9.39
CA ASN A 292 4.84 6.49 -8.15
C ASN A 292 5.36 5.04 -8.09
N ILE A 293 4.54 4.06 -8.46
CA ILE A 293 4.96 2.66 -8.57
C ILE A 293 6.16 2.53 -9.54
N TRP A 294 6.05 3.16 -10.72
CA TRP A 294 7.17 3.16 -11.66
C TRP A 294 8.44 3.78 -11.08
N THR A 295 8.33 4.91 -10.36
CA THR A 295 9.52 5.57 -9.77
C THR A 295 10.21 4.72 -8.72
N MET A 296 9.50 3.83 -8.05
CA MET A 296 10.01 2.98 -6.97
C MET A 296 10.56 1.64 -7.50
N CYS A 297 9.71 0.85 -8.11
CA CYS A 297 10.03 -0.54 -8.46
C CYS A 297 10.05 -0.81 -9.97
N GLY A 298 9.59 0.12 -10.81
CA GLY A 298 9.50 -0.05 -12.26
C GLY A 298 8.24 -0.77 -12.71
N GLY A 299 7.32 -1.05 -11.81
CA GLY A 299 6.03 -1.64 -12.09
C GLY A 299 5.02 -0.64 -12.68
N LYS A 300 3.76 -1.04 -12.75
CA LYS A 300 2.66 -0.22 -13.29
C LYS A 300 1.30 -0.65 -12.78
N GLU A 301 0.42 0.31 -12.60
CA GLU A 301 -1.02 0.03 -12.48
C GLU A 301 -1.57 -0.35 -13.86
N ARG A 302 -2.66 -1.11 -13.88
CA ARG A 302 -3.21 -1.67 -15.13
C ARG A 302 -4.70 -1.41 -15.26
N THR A 303 -5.17 -1.35 -16.53
CA THR A 303 -6.59 -1.39 -16.84
C THR A 303 -7.12 -2.82 -16.75
N GLN A 304 -8.44 -2.99 -16.74
CA GLN A 304 -9.05 -4.31 -16.77
C GLN A 304 -8.60 -5.10 -17.99
N SER A 305 -8.58 -4.49 -19.19
CA SER A 305 -8.16 -5.16 -20.41
C SER A 305 -6.70 -5.62 -20.39
N GLN A 306 -5.83 -4.86 -19.72
CA GLN A 306 -4.44 -5.25 -19.52
C GLN A 306 -4.32 -6.46 -18.57
N PHE A 307 -5.09 -6.49 -17.47
CA PHE A 307 -5.16 -7.67 -16.60
C PHE A 307 -5.70 -8.90 -17.33
N GLU A 308 -6.76 -8.75 -18.15
CA GLU A 308 -7.30 -9.83 -18.97
C GLU A 308 -6.23 -10.43 -19.91
N ALA A 309 -5.38 -9.58 -20.49
CA ALA A 309 -4.28 -10.02 -21.32
C ALA A 309 -3.24 -10.86 -20.55
N LEU A 310 -2.87 -10.44 -19.32
CA LEU A 310 -1.97 -11.20 -18.44
C LEU A 310 -2.58 -12.56 -18.07
N PHE A 311 -3.85 -12.56 -17.64
CA PHE A 311 -4.56 -13.79 -17.27
C PHE A 311 -4.66 -14.75 -18.42
N HIS A 312 -4.98 -14.23 -19.62
CA HIS A 312 -5.06 -15.07 -20.83
C HIS A 312 -3.75 -15.80 -21.13
N GLN A 313 -2.62 -15.11 -20.98
CA GLN A 313 -1.29 -15.69 -21.21
C GLN A 313 -0.90 -16.71 -20.14
N SER A 314 -1.45 -16.59 -18.94
CA SER A 314 -1.20 -17.49 -17.81
C SER A 314 -2.24 -18.64 -17.68
N GLY A 315 -3.13 -18.80 -18.65
CA GLY A 315 -4.18 -19.84 -18.62
C GLY A 315 -5.32 -19.56 -17.66
N LEU A 316 -5.49 -18.29 -17.26
CA LEU A 316 -6.49 -17.81 -16.33
C LEU A 316 -7.56 -16.96 -17.04
N THR A 317 -8.66 -16.70 -16.35
CA THR A 317 -9.73 -15.81 -16.82
C THR A 317 -10.42 -15.13 -15.64
N ILE A 318 -10.91 -13.90 -15.86
CA ILE A 318 -11.73 -13.21 -14.87
C ILE A 318 -13.08 -13.91 -14.74
N LYS A 319 -13.51 -14.18 -13.52
CA LYS A 319 -14.85 -14.69 -13.19
C LYS A 319 -15.78 -13.58 -12.73
N ALA A 320 -15.26 -12.67 -11.89
CA ALA A 320 -16.02 -11.54 -11.36
C ALA A 320 -15.09 -10.39 -10.93
N LEU A 321 -15.65 -9.18 -10.87
CA LEU A 321 -15.01 -7.95 -10.41
C LEU A 321 -15.88 -7.32 -9.32
N TYR A 322 -15.27 -6.97 -8.20
CA TYR A 322 -15.93 -6.32 -7.07
C TYR A 322 -15.21 -5.00 -6.77
N PRO A 323 -15.88 -3.85 -6.97
CA PRO A 323 -15.31 -2.57 -6.59
C PRO A 323 -15.18 -2.50 -5.05
N LEU A 324 -14.03 -2.04 -4.59
CA LEU A 324 -13.74 -1.75 -3.19
C LEU A 324 -13.67 -0.24 -2.99
N LYS A 325 -13.23 0.21 -1.81
CA LYS A 325 -12.96 1.64 -1.59
C LYS A 325 -11.68 2.10 -2.29
N GLU A 326 -11.61 3.40 -2.56
CA GLU A 326 -10.40 4.09 -3.05
C GLU A 326 -9.86 3.53 -4.38
N ASP A 327 -10.77 3.16 -5.29
CA ASP A 327 -10.46 2.60 -6.61
C ASP A 327 -9.72 1.25 -6.59
N ASP A 328 -9.66 0.59 -5.44
CA ASP A 328 -9.26 -0.80 -5.35
C ASP A 328 -10.37 -1.71 -5.88
N TYR A 329 -9.97 -2.81 -6.50
CA TYR A 329 -10.86 -3.86 -6.97
C TYR A 329 -10.42 -5.22 -6.45
N LEU A 330 -11.38 -6.04 -6.12
CA LEU A 330 -11.14 -7.46 -5.94
C LEU A 330 -11.52 -8.17 -7.24
N ILE A 331 -10.54 -8.79 -7.87
CA ILE A 331 -10.66 -9.51 -9.13
C ILE A 331 -10.67 -11.00 -8.80
N GLU A 332 -11.79 -11.65 -9.03
CA GLU A 332 -11.90 -13.10 -8.90
C GLU A 332 -11.49 -13.77 -10.21
N VAL A 333 -10.50 -14.63 -10.15
CA VAL A 333 -9.86 -15.26 -11.30
C VAL A 333 -9.89 -16.78 -11.12
N VAL A 334 -10.13 -17.48 -12.20
CA VAL A 334 -10.16 -18.95 -12.24
C VAL A 334 -9.36 -19.46 -13.45
N LYS A 335 -9.03 -20.76 -13.43
CA LYS A 335 -8.49 -21.40 -14.65
C LYS A 335 -9.52 -21.40 -15.78
N LYS A 336 -9.07 -21.38 -17.02
CA LYS A 336 -9.97 -21.48 -18.20
C LYS A 336 -10.76 -22.78 -18.25
N ASP A 337 -10.24 -23.87 -17.68
CA ASP A 337 -10.88 -25.18 -17.54
C ASP A 337 -11.49 -25.37 -16.13
N PHE A 338 -11.94 -24.30 -15.50
CA PHE A 338 -12.54 -24.31 -14.16
C PHE A 338 -13.79 -25.20 -14.12
N GLU A 339 -13.80 -26.12 -13.16
CA GLU A 339 -14.95 -26.99 -12.87
C GLU A 339 -15.59 -26.55 -11.56
N TYR A 340 -16.87 -26.20 -11.60
CA TYR A 340 -17.66 -25.97 -10.39
C TYR A 340 -17.76 -27.30 -9.63
N GLN A 341 -17.31 -27.33 -8.39
CA GLN A 341 -17.70 -28.45 -7.52
C GLN A 341 -19.19 -28.28 -7.18
N GLU A 342 -20.07 -28.91 -7.99
CA GLU A 342 -21.46 -29.05 -7.62
C GLU A 342 -21.55 -29.97 -6.41
N GLY A 343 -22.09 -29.42 -5.34
CA GLY A 343 -22.70 -30.22 -4.28
C GLY A 343 -21.77 -30.66 -3.16
N ILE A 344 -22.01 -30.13 -2.00
CA ILE A 344 -22.67 -30.96 -0.95
C ILE A 344 -23.68 -29.99 -0.31
N LEU A 345 -24.94 -30.16 -0.65
CA LEU A 345 -26.08 -29.63 0.09
C LEU A 345 -26.08 -30.26 1.50
#